data_c372b47130bb4ee738ac600ef6dcb191
#
_entry.id   c372b47130bb4ee738ac600ef6dcb191
#
_cell.length_a   1.000
_cell.length_b   1.000
_cell.length_c   1.000
_cell.angle_alpha   90.00
_cell.angle_beta   90.00
_cell.angle_gamma   90.00
#
_symmetry.space_group_name_H-M   'P 1'
#
loop_
_entity.id
_entity.type
_entity.pdbx_description
1 polymer ?
#
loop_
_entity_poly.entity_id
_entity_poly.type
_entity_poly.pdbx_seq_one_letter_code
_entity_poly.pdbx_strand_id
1 'polypeptide(L)'
;NNLTYYEARGKLKEALSILNLKIEDRSTDTIDFLHPGRSSKLFTEGNEVGYFGEIHPNLISNKIALKKMYLFSLKINSILKASTRQNKWITVYKQFPTVPKMERDINFIFNKKYLVSEIISQIKKSGKKLLEDVNLIDVYDDDSFGKELISYTFRLSYRDSEKTLLDSDIAF
;
A
#
# COMPACT_ATOMS: atom_id res chain seq x y z
N ASN A 1 -16.65 -7.12 16.69
CA ASN A 1 -15.94 -5.99 16.05
C ASN A 1 -16.18 -6.01 14.55
N ASN A 2 -16.79 -4.95 14.02
CA ASN A 2 -16.96 -4.80 12.58
C ASN A 2 -15.61 -4.39 11.97
N LEU A 3 -14.93 -5.33 11.33
CA LEU A 3 -13.68 -5.08 10.63
C LEU A 3 -13.96 -4.19 9.40
N THR A 4 -13.17 -3.18 9.17
CA THR A 4 -13.21 -2.37 7.95
C THR A 4 -12.45 -3.04 6.80
N TYR A 5 -12.70 -2.63 5.57
CA TYR A 5 -11.96 -3.13 4.39
C TYR A 5 -10.44 -2.93 4.53
N TYR A 6 -10.02 -1.76 4.99
CA TYR A 6 -8.60 -1.44 5.12
C TYR A 6 -7.92 -2.23 6.25
N GLU A 7 -8.61 -2.47 7.35
CA GLU A 7 -8.11 -3.33 8.44
C GLU A 7 -7.97 -4.79 7.99
N ALA A 8 -8.97 -5.33 7.27
CA ALA A 8 -8.91 -6.69 6.74
C ALA A 8 -7.76 -6.85 5.73
N ARG A 9 -7.60 -5.87 4.84
CA ARG A 9 -6.49 -5.80 3.88
C ARG A 9 -5.13 -5.69 4.60
N GLY A 10 -5.04 -4.89 5.64
CA GLY A 10 -3.83 -4.75 6.46
C GLY A 10 -3.40 -6.08 7.07
N LYS A 11 -4.34 -6.80 7.69
CA LYS A 11 -4.09 -8.14 8.28
C LYS A 11 -3.62 -9.16 7.23
N LEU A 12 -4.19 -9.15 6.03
CA LEU A 12 -3.73 -10.02 4.95
C LEU A 12 -2.30 -9.68 4.52
N LYS A 13 -1.99 -8.38 4.38
CA LYS A 13 -0.62 -7.95 4.03
C LYS A 13 0.38 -8.29 5.12
N GLU A 14 0.02 -8.12 6.38
CA GLU A 14 0.85 -8.51 7.53
C GLU A 14 1.15 -10.01 7.50
N ALA A 15 0.14 -10.85 7.31
CA ALA A 15 0.33 -12.30 7.20
C ALA A 15 1.26 -12.69 6.03
N LEU A 16 1.14 -12.01 4.88
CA LEU A 16 1.99 -12.28 3.72
C LEU A 16 3.40 -11.68 3.85
N SER A 17 3.61 -10.69 4.71
CA SER A 17 4.92 -10.07 4.94
C SER A 17 5.93 -11.04 5.54
N ILE A 18 5.47 -12.05 6.28
CA ILE A 18 6.30 -13.14 6.83
C ILE A 18 7.07 -13.87 5.72
N LEU A 19 6.52 -13.88 4.50
CA LEU A 19 7.15 -14.52 3.34
C LEU A 19 8.17 -13.62 2.62
N ASN A 20 8.50 -12.46 3.19
CA ASN A 20 9.36 -11.43 2.57
C ASN A 20 8.92 -11.02 1.15
N LEU A 21 7.61 -11.09 0.87
CA LEU A 21 7.01 -10.70 -0.40
C LEU A 21 6.41 -9.31 -0.30
N LYS A 22 6.76 -8.47 -1.26
CA LYS A 22 6.08 -7.18 -1.46
C LYS A 22 4.81 -7.42 -2.27
N ILE A 23 3.66 -7.33 -1.61
CA ILE A 23 2.36 -7.47 -2.25
C ILE A 23 1.85 -6.09 -2.67
N GLU A 24 1.57 -5.98 -3.96
CA GLU A 24 0.87 -4.85 -4.58
C GLU A 24 -0.56 -5.25 -4.82
N ASP A 25 -1.50 -4.37 -4.53
CA ASP A 25 -2.91 -4.57 -4.83
C ASP A 25 -3.38 -3.55 -5.86
N ARG A 26 -4.14 -4.05 -6.83
CA ARG A 26 -4.76 -3.25 -7.88
C ARG A 26 -6.26 -3.43 -7.80
N SER A 27 -6.99 -2.32 -7.72
CA SER A 27 -8.47 -2.34 -7.70
C SER A 27 -9.01 -3.11 -8.90
N THR A 28 -10.09 -3.83 -8.70
CA THR A 28 -10.76 -4.60 -9.76
C THR A 28 -12.27 -4.62 -9.50
N ASP A 29 -13.03 -4.65 -10.57
CA ASP A 29 -14.49 -4.85 -10.59
C ASP A 29 -14.89 -6.14 -11.33
N THR A 30 -13.88 -6.93 -11.75
CA THR A 30 -14.11 -8.11 -12.61
C THR A 30 -14.44 -9.38 -11.85
N ILE A 31 -14.64 -9.32 -10.52
CA ILE A 31 -14.93 -10.48 -9.68
C ILE A 31 -16.36 -10.34 -9.15
N ASP A 32 -17.32 -10.97 -9.81
CA ASP A 32 -18.76 -10.78 -9.64
C ASP A 32 -19.28 -11.01 -8.21
N PHE A 33 -18.62 -11.89 -7.44
CA PHE A 33 -19.01 -12.18 -6.05
C PHE A 33 -18.35 -11.25 -5.02
N LEU A 34 -17.52 -10.30 -5.45
CA LEU A 34 -16.92 -9.27 -4.60
C LEU A 34 -17.53 -7.90 -4.87
N HIS A 35 -17.49 -7.05 -3.86
CA HIS A 35 -17.95 -5.67 -3.96
C HIS A 35 -17.07 -4.88 -4.94
N PRO A 36 -17.61 -4.25 -6.01
CA PRO A 36 -16.80 -3.64 -7.08
C PRO A 36 -15.89 -2.51 -6.60
N GLY A 37 -16.30 -1.75 -5.58
CA GLY A 37 -15.46 -0.68 -5.00
C GLY A 37 -14.57 -1.12 -3.83
N ARG A 38 -14.60 -2.42 -3.44
CA ARG A 38 -13.85 -2.96 -2.29
C ARG A 38 -13.28 -4.33 -2.61
N SER A 39 -12.67 -4.44 -3.78
CA SER A 39 -12.00 -5.64 -4.26
C SER A 39 -10.71 -5.28 -4.99
N SER A 40 -9.72 -6.15 -4.90
CA SER A 40 -8.43 -5.97 -5.54
C SER A 40 -7.82 -7.30 -5.95
N LYS A 41 -7.10 -7.30 -7.06
CA LYS A 41 -6.16 -8.35 -7.42
C LYS A 41 -4.83 -8.10 -6.74
N LEU A 42 -4.20 -9.16 -6.28
CA LEU A 42 -2.93 -9.14 -5.57
C LEU A 42 -1.81 -9.54 -6.52
N PHE A 43 -0.74 -8.77 -6.52
CA PHE A 43 0.44 -8.99 -7.36
C PHE A 43 1.71 -9.04 -6.52
N THR A 44 2.67 -9.82 -6.95
CA THR A 44 4.06 -9.76 -6.50
C THR A 44 4.98 -9.84 -7.70
N GLU A 45 5.95 -8.94 -7.77
CA GLU A 45 6.89 -8.86 -8.92
C GLU A 45 6.18 -8.85 -10.29
N GLY A 46 5.04 -8.18 -10.37
CA GLY A 46 4.24 -8.08 -11.59
C GLY A 46 3.34 -9.28 -11.89
N ASN A 47 3.47 -10.40 -11.16
CA ASN A 47 2.66 -11.60 -11.35
C ASN A 47 1.45 -11.59 -10.41
N GLU A 48 0.28 -11.94 -10.94
CA GLU A 48 -0.93 -12.09 -10.14
C GLU A 48 -0.82 -13.32 -9.24
N VAL A 49 -0.99 -13.09 -7.92
CA VAL A 49 -0.90 -14.12 -6.90
C VAL A 49 -2.23 -14.40 -6.19
N GLY A 50 -3.28 -13.66 -6.55
CA GLY A 50 -4.59 -13.89 -5.99
C GLY A 50 -5.47 -12.65 -6.01
N TYR A 51 -6.49 -12.67 -5.17
CA TYR A 51 -7.39 -11.55 -4.98
C TYR A 51 -7.87 -11.46 -3.52
N PHE A 52 -8.38 -10.28 -3.17
CA PHE A 52 -8.97 -9.97 -1.87
C PHE A 52 -10.14 -9.01 -2.07
N GLY A 53 -11.19 -9.15 -1.27
CA GLY A 53 -12.30 -8.20 -1.29
C GLY A 53 -13.38 -8.46 -0.27
N GLU A 54 -14.28 -7.49 -0.14
CA GLU A 54 -15.55 -7.63 0.58
C GLU A 54 -16.52 -8.44 -0.28
N ILE A 55 -17.23 -9.41 0.30
CA ILE A 55 -18.25 -10.17 -0.42
C ILE A 55 -19.38 -9.23 -0.81
N HIS A 56 -19.88 -9.40 -2.04
CA HIS A 56 -20.95 -8.56 -2.57
C HIS A 56 -22.22 -8.67 -1.68
N PRO A 57 -22.82 -7.54 -1.24
CA PRO A 57 -23.95 -7.54 -0.32
C PRO A 57 -25.13 -8.42 -0.76
N ASN A 58 -25.36 -8.51 -2.06
CA ASN A 58 -26.45 -9.32 -2.62
C ASN A 58 -26.28 -10.84 -2.38
N LEU A 59 -25.08 -11.30 -2.07
CA LEU A 59 -24.79 -12.72 -1.77
C LEU A 59 -24.92 -13.03 -0.28
N ILE A 60 -24.96 -12.01 0.57
CA ILE A 60 -25.14 -12.17 2.01
C ILE A 60 -26.63 -12.25 2.27
N SER A 61 -27.18 -13.47 2.45
CA SER A 61 -28.58 -13.64 2.79
C SER A 61 -28.89 -13.04 4.16
N ASN A 62 -30.09 -12.45 4.32
CA ASN A 62 -30.57 -11.84 5.57
C ASN A 62 -30.59 -12.80 6.79
N LYS A 63 -30.37 -14.10 6.58
CA LYS A 63 -30.31 -15.13 7.63
C LYS A 63 -28.94 -15.25 8.30
N ILE A 64 -27.90 -14.71 7.68
CA ILE A 64 -26.54 -14.69 8.25
C ILE A 64 -26.36 -13.31 8.88
N ALA A 65 -26.29 -13.25 10.21
CA ALA A 65 -26.14 -12.01 10.99
C ALA A 65 -24.78 -11.28 10.76
N LEU A 66 -24.02 -11.65 9.75
CA LEU A 66 -22.73 -11.07 9.38
C LEU A 66 -22.97 -9.86 8.49
N LYS A 67 -22.74 -8.68 9.04
CA LYS A 67 -22.90 -7.40 8.32
C LYS A 67 -21.85 -7.18 7.22
N LYS A 68 -20.67 -7.76 7.34
CA LYS A 68 -19.57 -7.65 6.37
C LYS A 68 -18.69 -8.90 6.43
N MET A 69 -18.33 -9.43 5.27
CA MET A 69 -17.41 -10.55 5.12
C MET A 69 -16.32 -10.20 4.11
N TYR A 70 -15.10 -10.60 4.41
CA TYR A 70 -13.96 -10.45 3.51
C TYR A 70 -13.47 -11.82 3.09
N LEU A 71 -13.11 -11.95 1.83
CA LEU A 71 -12.60 -13.17 1.24
C LEU A 71 -11.29 -12.89 0.54
N PHE A 72 -10.37 -13.83 0.63
CA PHE A 72 -9.17 -13.84 -0.18
C PHE A 72 -8.94 -15.22 -0.79
N SER A 73 -8.31 -15.24 -1.95
CA SER A 73 -7.84 -16.45 -2.61
C SER A 73 -6.40 -16.22 -3.06
N LEU A 74 -5.53 -17.20 -2.82
CA LEU A 74 -4.11 -17.09 -3.10
C LEU A 74 -3.64 -18.26 -3.97
N LYS A 75 -2.87 -17.95 -5.02
CA LYS A 75 -2.23 -18.93 -5.90
C LYS A 75 -0.94 -19.40 -5.24
N ILE A 76 -1.00 -20.45 -4.42
CA ILE A 76 0.12 -20.94 -3.62
C ILE A 76 1.38 -21.21 -4.45
N ASN A 77 1.27 -21.80 -5.64
CA ASN A 77 2.42 -22.05 -6.51
C ASN A 77 3.13 -20.77 -6.94
N SER A 78 2.38 -19.69 -7.18
CA SER A 78 2.95 -18.38 -7.55
C SER A 78 3.66 -17.74 -6.37
N ILE A 79 3.07 -17.85 -5.17
CA ILE A 79 3.66 -17.37 -3.92
C ILE A 79 4.95 -18.12 -3.62
N LEU A 80 4.94 -19.46 -3.69
CA LEU A 80 6.13 -20.29 -3.45
C LEU A 80 7.26 -19.91 -4.43
N LYS A 81 6.96 -19.80 -5.73
CA LYS A 81 7.96 -19.38 -6.72
C LYS A 81 8.56 -18.01 -6.43
N ALA A 82 7.74 -17.07 -5.97
CA ALA A 82 8.21 -15.72 -5.63
C ALA A 82 9.04 -15.71 -4.34
N SER A 83 8.62 -16.45 -3.30
CA SER A 83 9.29 -16.48 -1.99
C SER A 83 10.62 -17.23 -2.01
N THR A 84 10.74 -18.25 -2.86
CA THR A 84 11.96 -19.07 -2.95
C THR A 84 12.97 -18.59 -4.00
N ARG A 85 12.58 -17.60 -4.82
CA ARG A 85 13.48 -17.04 -5.85
C ARG A 85 14.65 -16.30 -5.20
N GLN A 86 15.86 -16.49 -5.73
CA GLN A 86 17.08 -15.78 -5.33
C GLN A 86 17.35 -15.80 -3.82
N ASN A 87 17.08 -16.95 -3.17
CA ASN A 87 17.27 -17.11 -1.73
C ASN A 87 16.52 -16.08 -0.86
N LYS A 88 15.39 -15.53 -1.33
CA LYS A 88 14.57 -14.57 -0.57
C LYS A 88 14.04 -15.12 0.76
N TRP A 89 13.96 -16.43 0.90
CA TRP A 89 13.61 -17.11 2.14
C TRP A 89 14.73 -17.08 3.19
N ILE A 90 15.96 -16.73 2.78
CA ILE A 90 17.09 -16.54 3.71
C ILE A 90 17.07 -15.08 4.16
N THR A 91 16.91 -14.86 5.45
CA THR A 91 17.03 -13.51 6.03
C THR A 91 18.50 -13.07 5.96
N VAL A 92 18.81 -12.17 5.04
CA VAL A 92 20.14 -11.57 4.96
C VAL A 92 20.19 -10.44 5.98
N TYR A 93 21.17 -10.51 6.88
CA TYR A 93 21.43 -9.42 7.81
C TYR A 93 21.75 -8.14 7.04
N LYS A 94 21.02 -7.08 7.35
CA LYS A 94 21.34 -5.71 6.91
C LYS A 94 21.76 -4.93 8.12
N GLN A 95 22.93 -4.31 8.03
CA GLN A 95 23.42 -3.43 9.09
C GLN A 95 22.39 -2.33 9.38
N PHE A 96 22.12 -2.11 10.66
CA PHE A 96 21.26 -1.01 11.07
C PHE A 96 21.90 0.32 10.66
N PRO A 97 21.12 1.23 10.08
CA PRO A 97 21.63 2.55 9.77
C PRO A 97 22.06 3.26 11.04
N THR A 98 23.29 3.74 11.07
CA THR A 98 23.85 4.49 12.21
C THR A 98 23.51 5.98 12.15
N VAL A 99 23.08 6.45 10.96
CA VAL A 99 22.72 7.85 10.73
C VAL A 99 21.21 8.03 10.93
N PRO A 100 20.75 9.04 11.69
CA PRO A 100 19.34 9.31 11.87
C PRO A 100 18.68 9.71 10.54
N LYS A 101 17.40 9.32 10.38
CA LYS A 101 16.60 9.78 9.26
C LYS A 101 16.10 11.20 9.50
N MET A 102 15.94 11.96 8.43
CA MET A 102 15.26 13.24 8.43
C MET A 102 13.87 13.07 7.81
N GLU A 103 12.84 13.57 8.49
CA GLU A 103 11.45 13.48 8.03
C GLU A 103 10.91 14.86 7.66
N ARG A 104 10.15 14.92 6.56
CA ARG A 104 9.44 16.13 6.12
C ARG A 104 8.03 15.74 5.70
N ASP A 105 7.07 16.50 6.20
CA ASP A 105 5.67 16.38 5.82
C ASP A 105 5.37 17.43 4.75
N ILE A 106 4.83 16.97 3.63
CA ILE A 106 4.46 17.83 2.50
C ILE A 106 3.00 17.59 2.16
N ASN A 107 2.26 18.68 2.06
CA ASN A 107 0.87 18.65 1.67
C ASN A 107 0.71 19.08 0.21
N PHE A 108 -0.11 18.34 -0.54
CA PHE A 108 -0.45 18.62 -1.92
C PHE A 108 -1.95 18.48 -2.16
N ILE A 109 -2.49 19.30 -3.03
CA ILE A 109 -3.85 19.18 -3.52
C ILE A 109 -3.81 18.53 -4.90
N PHE A 110 -4.54 17.43 -5.05
CA PHE A 110 -4.63 16.68 -6.31
C PHE A 110 -6.08 16.55 -6.78
N ASN A 111 -6.25 16.24 -8.05
CA ASN A 111 -7.55 15.80 -8.56
C ASN A 111 -7.78 14.33 -8.12
N LYS A 112 -9.00 14.01 -7.64
CA LYS A 112 -9.42 12.68 -7.16
C LYS A 112 -9.23 11.55 -8.19
N LYS A 113 -9.05 11.89 -9.48
CA LYS A 113 -8.77 10.92 -10.54
C LYS A 113 -7.41 10.24 -10.41
N TYR A 114 -6.44 10.86 -9.74
CA TYR A 114 -5.11 10.29 -9.60
C TYR A 114 -5.06 9.29 -8.45
N LEU A 115 -4.48 8.12 -8.71
CA LEU A 115 -4.28 7.11 -7.67
C LEU A 115 -3.12 7.52 -6.75
N VAL A 116 -3.31 7.34 -5.45
CA VAL A 116 -2.25 7.61 -4.45
C VAL A 116 -0.96 6.83 -4.76
N SER A 117 -1.08 5.60 -5.28
CA SER A 117 0.07 4.79 -5.67
C SER A 117 0.88 5.41 -6.81
N GLU A 118 0.23 6.09 -7.76
CA GLU A 118 0.90 6.80 -8.85
C GLU A 118 1.65 8.02 -8.33
N ILE A 119 0.99 8.78 -7.44
CA ILE A 119 1.60 9.95 -6.78
C ILE A 119 2.85 9.53 -6.00
N ILE A 120 2.75 8.52 -5.14
CA ILE A 120 3.89 7.98 -4.39
C ILE A 120 5.01 7.51 -5.34
N SER A 121 4.66 6.86 -6.44
CA SER A 121 5.65 6.42 -7.43
C SER A 121 6.40 7.59 -8.06
N GLN A 122 5.71 8.68 -8.37
CA GLN A 122 6.36 9.90 -8.91
C GLN A 122 7.24 10.58 -7.86
N ILE A 123 6.77 10.71 -6.63
CA ILE A 123 7.56 11.28 -5.53
C ILE A 123 8.85 10.45 -5.34
N LYS A 124 8.75 9.11 -5.31
CA LYS A 124 9.92 8.22 -5.18
C LYS A 124 10.91 8.37 -6.34
N LYS A 125 10.42 8.56 -7.56
CA LYS A 125 11.30 8.80 -8.73
C LYS A 125 12.03 10.14 -8.61
N SER A 126 11.36 11.19 -8.13
CA SER A 126 11.92 12.53 -7.98
C SER A 126 12.91 12.62 -6.81
N GLY A 127 12.67 11.89 -5.73
CA GLY A 127 13.44 11.96 -4.48
C GLY A 127 14.86 11.37 -4.54
N LYS A 128 15.26 10.80 -5.69
CA LYS A 128 16.60 10.26 -5.96
C LYS A 128 17.06 9.26 -4.87
N LYS A 129 18.39 9.24 -4.57
CA LYS A 129 19.01 8.26 -3.66
C LYS A 129 18.74 8.53 -2.17
N LEU A 130 18.50 9.78 -1.79
CA LEU A 130 18.34 10.16 -0.39
C LEU A 130 16.94 9.85 0.15
N LEU A 131 15.93 9.76 -0.72
CA LEU A 131 14.58 9.44 -0.31
C LEU A 131 14.43 7.94 -0.03
N GLU A 132 14.38 7.58 1.25
CA GLU A 132 14.24 6.19 1.72
C GLU A 132 12.79 5.71 1.62
N ASP A 133 11.82 6.53 2.07
CA ASP A 133 10.42 6.14 2.09
C ASP A 133 9.45 7.33 1.92
N VAL A 134 8.23 7.00 1.47
CA VAL A 134 7.11 7.94 1.28
C VAL A 134 5.85 7.30 1.83
N ASN A 135 5.27 7.91 2.86
CA ASN A 135 4.05 7.45 3.50
C ASN A 135 2.95 8.51 3.40
N LEU A 136 1.75 8.09 3.00
CA LEU A 136 0.56 8.93 3.13
C LEU A 136 0.14 8.93 4.60
N ILE A 137 0.15 10.09 5.25
CA ILE A 137 -0.17 10.23 6.68
C ILE A 137 -1.52 10.86 6.93
N ASP A 138 -2.01 11.67 5.97
CA ASP A 138 -3.32 12.32 6.12
C ASP A 138 -4.01 12.51 4.76
N VAL A 139 -5.35 12.46 4.79
CA VAL A 139 -6.22 12.66 3.64
C VAL A 139 -7.34 13.59 4.07
N TYR A 140 -7.38 14.78 3.48
CA TYR A 140 -8.41 15.76 3.77
C TYR A 140 -9.24 16.02 2.53
N ASP A 141 -10.52 15.67 2.60
CA ASP A 141 -11.51 15.85 1.54
C ASP A 141 -12.58 16.82 2.04
N ASP A 142 -12.59 18.01 1.48
CA ASP A 142 -13.51 19.08 1.87
C ASP A 142 -14.04 19.78 0.61
N ASP A 143 -15.33 20.04 0.62
CA ASP A 143 -16.02 20.71 -0.48
C ASP A 143 -15.49 22.12 -0.76
N SER A 144 -14.78 22.76 0.19
CA SER A 144 -14.14 24.07 0.01
C SER A 144 -13.03 24.08 -1.06
N PHE A 145 -12.39 22.93 -1.31
CA PHE A 145 -11.40 22.79 -2.40
C PHE A 145 -12.04 22.58 -3.78
N GLY A 146 -13.35 22.25 -3.81
CA GLY A 146 -14.07 21.81 -5.00
C GLY A 146 -14.24 20.29 -5.04
N LYS A 147 -15.34 19.82 -5.64
CA LYS A 147 -15.78 18.42 -5.62
C LYS A 147 -14.77 17.40 -6.19
N GLU A 148 -13.87 17.88 -7.05
CA GLU A 148 -12.89 17.03 -7.74
C GLU A 148 -11.50 17.04 -7.08
N LEU A 149 -11.29 17.85 -6.06
CA LEU A 149 -9.99 18.01 -5.42
C LEU A 149 -9.95 17.32 -4.06
N ILE A 150 -8.76 16.89 -3.68
CA ILE A 150 -8.48 16.24 -2.42
C ILE A 150 -7.06 16.59 -1.97
N SER A 151 -6.89 16.80 -0.68
CA SER A 151 -5.60 17.12 -0.08
C SER A 151 -4.97 15.86 0.49
N TYR A 152 -3.71 15.60 0.13
CA TYR A 152 -2.91 14.52 0.66
C TYR A 152 -1.67 15.06 1.36
N THR A 153 -1.42 14.59 2.57
CA THR A 153 -0.18 14.87 3.30
C THR A 153 0.70 13.64 3.28
N PHE A 154 1.89 13.79 2.71
CA PHE A 154 2.88 12.73 2.64
C PHE A 154 4.03 13.02 3.60
N ARG A 155 4.45 11.98 4.35
CA ARG A 155 5.70 11.98 5.10
C ARG A 155 6.79 11.37 4.24
N LEU A 156 7.82 12.17 3.96
CA LEU A 156 9.00 11.78 3.23
C LEU A 156 10.13 11.54 4.23
N SER A 157 10.72 10.35 4.20
CA SER A 157 11.86 9.99 5.04
C SER A 157 13.12 9.98 4.19
N TYR A 158 14.07 10.81 4.55
CA TYR A 158 15.38 10.94 3.88
C TYR A 158 16.47 10.38 4.77
N ARG A 159 17.45 9.72 4.16
CA ARG A 159 18.63 9.24 4.85
C ARG A 159 19.81 9.17 3.90
N ASP A 160 20.98 9.53 4.43
CA ASP A 160 22.28 9.23 3.83
C ASP A 160 22.93 8.10 4.61
N SER A 161 23.77 7.30 3.95
CA SER A 161 24.50 6.19 4.60
C SER A 161 25.71 6.64 5.40
N GLU A 162 26.23 7.83 5.15
CA GLU A 162 27.52 8.29 5.65
C GLU A 162 27.44 9.52 6.54
N LYS A 163 26.46 10.40 6.29
CA LYS A 163 26.33 11.68 7.02
C LYS A 163 24.92 11.97 7.47
N THR A 164 24.79 12.73 8.57
CA THR A 164 23.52 13.34 8.96
C THR A 164 23.14 14.42 7.95
N LEU A 165 21.91 14.33 7.42
CA LEU A 165 21.39 15.28 6.46
C LEU A 165 21.04 16.62 7.13
N LEU A 166 21.29 17.71 6.42
CA LEU A 166 20.84 19.07 6.75
C LEU A 166 19.68 19.46 5.83
N ASP A 167 18.94 20.49 6.21
CA ASP A 167 17.83 21.01 5.38
C ASP A 167 18.30 21.42 3.98
N SER A 168 19.52 21.93 3.85
CA SER A 168 20.13 22.27 2.57
C SER A 168 20.38 21.06 1.64
N ASP A 169 20.55 19.85 2.19
CA ASP A 169 20.79 18.65 1.40
C ASP A 169 19.52 18.13 0.73
N ILE A 170 18.33 18.49 1.24
CA ILE A 170 17.03 18.07 0.77
C ILE A 170 16.17 19.22 0.21
N ALA A 171 16.72 20.44 0.13
CA ALA A 171 16.04 21.55 -0.53
C ALA A 171 15.85 21.27 -2.02
N PHE A 172 14.61 21.45 -2.49
CA PHE A 172 14.18 21.28 -3.88
C PHE A 172 14.37 22.57 -4.66
#